data_b3d5f02ec2415dd91a78f725756cbcec
#
_entry.id   b3d5f02ec2415dd91a78f725756cbcec
#
_cell.length_a   1.000
_cell.length_b   1.000
_cell.length_c   1.000
_cell.angle_alpha   90.00
_cell.angle_beta   90.00
_cell.angle_gamma   90.00
#
_symmetry.space_group_name_H-M   'P 1'
#
loop_
_entity.id
_entity.type
_entity.pdbx_description
1 polymer ?
#
loop_
_entity_poly.entity_id
_entity_poly.type
_entity_poly.pdbx_seq_one_letter_code
_entity_poly.pdbx_strand_id
1 'polypeptide(L)'
;MNKKQISMVTWALILANIMSGLDATIINTAIPAIVSDLHGIQYMGWIVACFLLGMSVSVPIWSKLGERMGNKFAFELSLTLFILGSILEGVAPDIYFFLISRVLMGVGAGGMGSLPYIIVGYIYPNVKRRTVILSYIAASFSAASIAGPLVGGWIVDTLSWHWVFYINVPLGLISIILSFVYYRGICKPEKNVHFDKSGAAADRDPNVGHCQHKYGRLFCDCRHHSFDYLYCD
;
A
#
# COMPACT_ATOMS: atom_id res chain seq x y z
N MET A 1 -20.46 -0.95 -6.28
CA MET A 1 -20.18 -0.39 -4.93
C MET A 1 -21.07 0.83 -4.68
N ASN A 2 -21.63 0.97 -3.47
CA ASN A 2 -22.38 2.17 -3.09
C ASN A 2 -21.47 3.41 -3.00
N LYS A 3 -22.00 4.63 -3.23
CA LYS A 3 -21.22 5.88 -3.12
C LYS A 3 -20.48 6.02 -1.78
N LYS A 4 -21.10 5.56 -0.67
CA LYS A 4 -20.45 5.54 0.66
C LYS A 4 -19.26 4.59 0.71
N GLN A 5 -19.34 3.41 0.12
CA GLN A 5 -18.24 2.43 0.07
C GLN A 5 -17.06 2.96 -0.73
N ILE A 6 -17.32 3.55 -1.89
CA ILE A 6 -16.30 4.19 -2.73
C ILE A 6 -15.55 5.27 -1.95
N SER A 7 -16.30 6.15 -1.25
CA SER A 7 -15.69 7.21 -0.43
C SER A 7 -14.82 6.65 0.70
N MET A 8 -15.29 5.62 1.42
CA MET A 8 -14.52 5.02 2.54
C MET A 8 -13.25 4.32 2.06
N VAL A 9 -13.31 3.62 0.92
CA VAL A 9 -12.12 3.03 0.30
C VAL A 9 -11.13 4.13 -0.11
N THR A 10 -11.61 5.22 -0.71
CA THR A 10 -10.74 6.34 -1.09
C THR A 10 -10.04 6.94 0.14
N TRP A 11 -10.74 7.08 1.28
CA TRP A 11 -10.13 7.52 2.53
C TRP A 11 -9.05 6.54 3.04
N ALA A 12 -9.29 5.22 2.94
CA ALA A 12 -8.28 4.23 3.29
C ALA A 12 -7.01 4.37 2.43
N LEU A 13 -7.17 4.60 1.11
CA LEU A 13 -6.04 4.83 0.21
C LEU A 13 -5.29 6.13 0.53
N ILE A 14 -6.01 7.20 0.85
CA ILE A 14 -5.42 8.49 1.26
C ILE A 14 -4.64 8.33 2.57
N LEU A 15 -5.20 7.66 3.58
CA LEU A 15 -4.53 7.41 4.85
C LEU A 15 -3.23 6.61 4.67
N ALA A 16 -3.25 5.57 3.82
CA ALA A 16 -2.07 4.79 3.49
C ALA A 16 -0.98 5.67 2.85
N ASN A 17 -1.35 6.58 1.94
CA ASN A 17 -0.41 7.52 1.32
C ASN A 17 0.12 8.57 2.30
N ILE A 18 -0.72 9.08 3.20
CA ILE A 18 -0.28 9.98 4.28
C ILE A 18 0.77 9.28 5.15
N MET A 19 0.50 8.05 5.56
CA MET A 19 1.41 7.25 6.38
C MET A 19 2.75 7.02 5.68
N SER A 20 2.74 6.66 4.39
CA SER A 20 3.95 6.51 3.59
C SER A 20 4.72 7.83 3.42
N GLY A 21 4.02 8.95 3.23
CA GLY A 21 4.62 10.28 3.11
C GLY A 21 5.23 10.79 4.41
N LEU A 22 4.58 10.52 5.54
CA LEU A 22 5.13 10.82 6.86
C LEU A 22 6.41 10.02 7.10
N ASP A 23 6.37 8.71 6.92
CA ASP A 23 7.51 7.83 7.18
C ASP A 23 8.72 8.19 6.33
N ALA A 24 8.53 8.51 5.05
CA ALA A 24 9.61 8.88 4.13
C ALA A 24 10.42 10.10 4.60
N THR A 25 9.84 10.98 5.41
CA THR A 25 10.46 12.24 5.82
C THR A 25 10.75 12.34 7.32
N ILE A 26 9.89 11.74 8.15
CA ILE A 26 10.03 11.74 9.61
C ILE A 26 11.31 11.04 10.06
N ILE A 27 11.74 10.00 9.31
CA ILE A 27 12.96 9.26 9.59
C ILE A 27 14.20 10.16 9.56
N ASN A 28 14.26 11.13 8.66
CA ASN A 28 15.42 12.00 8.51
C ASN A 28 15.71 12.80 9.79
N THR A 29 14.67 13.15 10.55
CA THR A 29 14.80 13.83 11.84
C THR A 29 15.15 12.88 12.98
N ALA A 30 14.75 11.61 12.87
CA ALA A 30 15.03 10.59 13.88
C ALA A 30 16.41 9.91 13.72
N ILE A 31 17.01 9.91 12.52
CA ILE A 31 18.29 9.25 12.25
C ILE A 31 19.39 9.59 13.28
N PRO A 32 19.66 10.87 13.63
CA PRO A 32 20.70 11.19 14.59
C PRO A 32 20.47 10.54 15.96
N ALA A 33 19.24 10.52 16.44
CA ALA A 33 18.89 9.90 17.71
C ALA A 33 19.04 8.36 17.65
N ILE A 34 18.57 7.74 16.56
CA ILE A 34 18.66 6.28 16.33
C ILE A 34 20.13 5.82 16.28
N VAL A 35 20.97 6.47 15.49
CA VAL A 35 22.37 6.06 15.34
C VAL A 35 23.20 6.33 16.60
N SER A 36 22.83 7.33 17.40
CA SER A 36 23.44 7.59 18.70
C SER A 36 23.09 6.48 19.70
N ASP A 37 21.83 6.07 19.76
CA ASP A 37 21.33 5.07 20.69
C ASP A 37 21.80 3.65 20.35
N LEU A 38 21.72 3.29 19.07
CA LEU A 38 22.15 1.98 18.56
C LEU A 38 23.65 1.90 18.21
N HIS A 39 24.45 2.93 18.54
CA HIS A 39 25.89 3.00 18.27
C HIS A 39 26.27 2.69 16.80
N GLY A 40 25.42 3.11 15.84
CA GLY A 40 25.48 2.73 14.44
C GLY A 40 25.77 3.86 13.46
N ILE A 41 26.58 4.86 13.79
CA ILE A 41 26.88 6.05 12.95
C ILE A 41 27.31 5.68 11.53
N GLN A 42 28.09 4.62 11.37
CA GLN A 42 28.56 4.13 10.08
C GLN A 42 27.45 3.58 9.17
N TYR A 43 26.28 3.27 9.73
CA TYR A 43 25.14 2.71 9.01
C TYR A 43 24.05 3.76 8.66
N MET A 44 24.29 5.05 8.92
CA MET A 44 23.32 6.13 8.70
C MET A 44 22.72 6.11 7.27
N GLY A 45 23.57 5.95 6.24
CA GLY A 45 23.11 5.85 4.85
C GLY A 45 22.31 4.57 4.56
N TRP A 46 22.63 3.47 5.24
CA TRP A 46 21.94 2.20 5.07
C TRP A 46 20.50 2.22 5.59
N ILE A 47 20.21 3.04 6.60
CA ILE A 47 18.85 3.21 7.14
C ILE A 47 17.87 3.64 6.04
N VAL A 48 18.27 4.59 5.20
CA VAL A 48 17.47 5.07 4.08
C VAL A 48 17.55 4.10 2.89
N ALA A 49 18.76 3.62 2.58
CA ALA A 49 19.00 2.74 1.43
C ALA A 49 18.22 1.42 1.52
N CYS A 50 18.19 0.75 2.68
CA CYS A 50 17.48 -0.50 2.90
C CYS A 50 15.99 -0.36 2.67
N PHE A 51 15.38 0.73 3.15
CA PHE A 51 13.97 1.02 2.92
C PHE A 51 13.68 1.25 1.44
N LEU A 52 14.46 2.08 0.75
CA LEU A 52 14.27 2.37 -0.67
C LEU A 52 14.50 1.14 -1.56
N LEU A 53 15.46 0.28 -1.22
CA LEU A 53 15.70 -0.98 -1.92
C LEU A 53 14.50 -1.92 -1.75
N GLY A 54 14.03 -2.13 -0.51
CA GLY A 54 12.83 -2.92 -0.23
C GLY A 54 11.62 -2.42 -1.01
N MET A 55 11.38 -1.11 -1.00
CA MET A 55 10.31 -0.46 -1.72
C MET A 55 10.43 -0.67 -3.24
N SER A 56 11.57 -0.36 -3.83
CA SER A 56 11.77 -0.41 -5.29
C SER A 56 11.62 -1.82 -5.86
N VAL A 57 12.19 -2.82 -5.18
CA VAL A 57 12.10 -4.22 -5.61
C VAL A 57 10.68 -4.77 -5.47
N SER A 58 9.93 -4.32 -4.47
CA SER A 58 8.60 -4.85 -4.17
C SER A 58 7.49 -4.30 -5.06
N VAL A 59 7.61 -3.09 -5.62
CA VAL A 59 6.58 -2.46 -6.48
C VAL A 59 6.09 -3.38 -7.60
N PRO A 60 6.95 -3.97 -8.46
CA PRO A 60 6.49 -4.87 -9.52
C PRO A 60 5.89 -6.17 -8.98
N ILE A 61 6.35 -6.62 -7.80
CA ILE A 61 5.82 -7.82 -7.15
C ILE A 61 4.37 -7.57 -6.70
N TRP A 62 4.11 -6.42 -6.07
CA TRP A 62 2.77 -6.04 -5.62
C TRP A 62 1.79 -5.86 -6.77
N SER A 63 2.22 -5.27 -7.89
CA SER A 63 1.38 -5.13 -9.08
C SER A 63 0.94 -6.49 -9.61
N LYS A 64 1.88 -7.44 -9.75
CA LYS A 64 1.57 -8.82 -10.18
C LYS A 64 0.72 -9.57 -9.15
N LEU A 65 0.97 -9.38 -7.87
CA LEU A 65 0.19 -10.00 -6.80
C LEU A 65 -1.25 -9.50 -6.81
N GLY A 66 -1.44 -8.19 -7.01
CA GLY A 66 -2.75 -7.57 -7.16
C GLY A 66 -3.55 -8.11 -8.35
N GLU A 67 -2.89 -8.39 -9.48
CA GLU A 67 -3.50 -9.03 -10.64
C GLU A 67 -3.94 -10.47 -10.38
N ARG A 68 -3.12 -11.26 -9.66
CA ARG A 68 -3.37 -12.68 -9.41
C ARG A 68 -4.34 -12.94 -8.26
N MET A 69 -4.13 -12.30 -7.13
CA MET A 69 -4.86 -12.55 -5.88
C MET A 69 -5.94 -11.49 -5.58
N GLY A 70 -6.00 -10.44 -6.41
CA GLY A 70 -6.91 -9.32 -6.23
C GLY A 70 -6.26 -8.15 -5.48
N ASN A 71 -6.58 -6.95 -5.96
CA ASN A 71 -6.00 -5.70 -5.46
C ASN A 71 -6.34 -5.42 -3.99
N LYS A 72 -7.48 -5.91 -3.49
CA LYS A 72 -7.87 -5.80 -2.08
C LYS A 72 -6.89 -6.54 -1.19
N PHE A 73 -6.69 -7.83 -1.45
CA PHE A 73 -5.80 -8.67 -0.65
C PHE A 73 -4.36 -8.15 -0.68
N ALA A 74 -3.87 -7.80 -1.87
CA ALA A 74 -2.52 -7.26 -2.02
C ALA A 74 -2.33 -5.95 -1.21
N PHE A 75 -3.33 -5.05 -1.22
CA PHE A 75 -3.29 -3.80 -0.46
C PHE A 75 -3.31 -4.03 1.06
N GLU A 76 -4.19 -4.91 1.54
CA GLU A 76 -4.26 -5.24 2.97
C GLU A 76 -2.98 -5.94 3.45
N LEU A 77 -2.40 -6.83 2.64
CA LEU A 77 -1.15 -7.49 2.95
C LEU A 77 0.02 -6.51 2.98
N SER A 78 0.09 -5.55 2.04
CA SER A 78 1.14 -4.52 2.02
C SER A 78 1.09 -3.62 3.25
N LEU A 79 -0.12 -3.19 3.66
CA LEU A 79 -0.33 -2.44 4.89
C LEU A 79 0.09 -3.23 6.13
N THR A 80 -0.26 -4.50 6.19
CA THR A 80 0.10 -5.38 7.31
C THR A 80 1.62 -5.52 7.43
N LEU A 81 2.32 -5.75 6.31
CA LEU A 81 3.79 -5.82 6.30
C LEU A 81 4.44 -4.50 6.72
N PHE A 82 3.88 -3.37 6.28
CA PHE A 82 4.36 -2.05 6.69
C PHE A 82 4.22 -1.83 8.21
N ILE A 83 3.05 -2.15 8.77
CA ILE A 83 2.81 -2.01 10.21
C ILE A 83 3.72 -2.95 11.02
N LEU A 84 3.88 -4.21 10.58
CA LEU A 84 4.78 -5.15 11.23
C LEU A 84 6.22 -4.64 11.20
N GLY A 85 6.69 -4.15 10.06
CA GLY A 85 8.01 -3.51 9.94
C GLY A 85 8.17 -2.34 10.90
N SER A 86 7.16 -1.48 10.98
CA SER A 86 7.14 -0.32 11.87
C SER A 86 7.20 -0.71 13.37
N ILE A 87 6.47 -1.74 13.77
CA ILE A 87 6.54 -2.25 15.15
C ILE A 87 7.93 -2.83 15.44
N LEU A 88 8.49 -3.61 14.51
CA LEU A 88 9.82 -4.20 14.67
C LEU A 88 10.92 -3.12 14.77
N GLU A 89 10.82 -2.03 14.02
CA GLU A 89 11.72 -0.89 14.13
C GLU A 89 11.61 -0.21 15.49
N GLY A 90 10.39 -0.07 16.03
CA GLY A 90 10.15 0.52 17.33
C GLY A 90 10.67 -0.31 18.51
N VAL A 91 10.93 -1.60 18.34
CA VAL A 91 11.48 -2.51 19.38
C VAL A 91 12.90 -2.97 19.06
N ALA A 92 13.58 -2.37 18.09
CA ALA A 92 14.88 -2.83 17.61
C ALA A 92 15.96 -2.72 18.70
N PRO A 93 16.59 -3.83 19.11
CA PRO A 93 17.68 -3.83 20.08
C PRO A 93 19.02 -3.43 19.48
N ASP A 94 19.21 -3.67 18.19
CA ASP A 94 20.46 -3.50 17.45
C ASP A 94 20.26 -2.85 16.11
N ILE A 95 21.30 -2.19 15.58
CA ILE A 95 21.27 -1.54 14.26
C ILE A 95 20.99 -2.54 13.13
N TYR A 96 21.51 -3.78 13.21
CA TYR A 96 21.27 -4.79 12.18
C TYR A 96 19.82 -5.24 12.15
N PHE A 97 19.20 -5.46 13.30
CA PHE A 97 17.79 -5.78 13.41
C PHE A 97 16.94 -4.63 12.86
N PHE A 98 17.31 -3.39 13.16
CA PHE A 98 16.66 -2.20 12.63
C PHE A 98 16.74 -2.15 11.10
N LEU A 99 17.90 -2.42 10.49
CA LEU A 99 18.06 -2.43 9.04
C LEU A 99 17.22 -3.51 8.34
N ILE A 100 17.14 -4.71 8.94
CA ILE A 100 16.27 -5.80 8.41
C ILE A 100 14.81 -5.37 8.47
N SER A 101 14.38 -4.76 9.57
CA SER A 101 13.03 -4.24 9.74
C SER A 101 12.72 -3.14 8.73
N ARG A 102 13.71 -2.29 8.38
CA ARG A 102 13.62 -1.29 7.30
C ARG A 102 13.33 -1.92 5.94
N VAL A 103 14.00 -3.01 5.60
CA VAL A 103 13.72 -3.74 4.35
C VAL A 103 12.29 -4.26 4.34
N LEU A 104 11.84 -4.88 5.44
CA LEU A 104 10.47 -5.40 5.56
C LEU A 104 9.42 -4.30 5.43
N MET A 105 9.63 -3.18 6.13
CA MET A 105 8.77 -2.00 6.05
C MET A 105 8.76 -1.41 4.64
N GLY A 106 9.92 -1.32 3.99
CA GLY A 106 10.05 -0.89 2.59
C GLY A 106 9.29 -1.78 1.62
N VAL A 107 9.31 -3.10 1.82
CA VAL A 107 8.50 -4.04 1.03
C VAL A 107 7.01 -3.72 1.16
N GLY A 108 6.52 -3.45 2.36
CA GLY A 108 5.13 -3.00 2.57
C GLY A 108 4.84 -1.66 1.89
N ALA A 109 5.74 -0.68 2.01
CA ALA A 109 5.61 0.64 1.41
C ALA A 109 5.49 0.61 -0.12
N GLY A 110 6.19 -0.31 -0.79
CA GLY A 110 6.08 -0.48 -2.24
C GLY A 110 4.67 -0.83 -2.72
N GLY A 111 3.94 -1.64 -1.96
CA GLY A 111 2.52 -1.93 -2.23
C GLY A 111 1.62 -0.73 -1.96
N MET A 112 1.87 -0.01 -0.85
CA MET A 112 1.12 1.21 -0.52
C MET A 112 1.33 2.33 -1.54
N GLY A 113 2.50 2.38 -2.19
CA GLY A 113 2.79 3.35 -3.24
C GLY A 113 2.16 3.02 -4.59
N SER A 114 2.03 1.75 -4.96
CA SER A 114 1.57 1.32 -6.30
C SER A 114 0.09 0.95 -6.37
N LEU A 115 -0.42 0.19 -5.41
CA LEU A 115 -1.78 -0.34 -5.45
C LEU A 115 -2.90 0.71 -5.40
N PRO A 116 -2.79 1.84 -4.67
CA PRO A 116 -3.82 2.88 -4.69
C PRO A 116 -4.12 3.41 -6.09
N TYR A 117 -3.10 3.62 -6.92
CA TYR A 117 -3.28 4.09 -8.29
C TYR A 117 -4.02 3.07 -9.16
N ILE A 118 -3.72 1.78 -8.97
CA ILE A 118 -4.39 0.67 -9.66
C ILE A 118 -5.85 0.58 -9.19
N ILE A 119 -6.09 0.58 -7.88
CA ILE A 119 -7.43 0.47 -7.27
C ILE A 119 -8.34 1.61 -7.71
N VAL A 120 -7.84 2.86 -7.70
CA VAL A 120 -8.59 4.02 -8.17
C VAL A 120 -8.95 3.89 -9.65
N GLY A 121 -8.04 3.31 -10.46
CA GLY A 121 -8.30 3.01 -11.87
C GLY A 121 -9.52 2.11 -12.08
N TYR A 122 -9.75 1.15 -11.18
CA TYR A 122 -10.90 0.23 -11.22
C TYR A 122 -12.18 0.82 -10.63
N ILE A 123 -12.07 1.61 -9.55
CA ILE A 123 -13.23 2.15 -8.85
C ILE A 123 -13.87 3.33 -9.60
N TYR A 124 -13.05 4.12 -10.31
CA TYR A 124 -13.49 5.34 -10.99
C TYR A 124 -13.36 5.21 -12.51
N PRO A 125 -14.41 4.74 -13.22
CA PRO A 125 -14.38 4.61 -14.70
C PRO A 125 -14.36 5.97 -15.40
N ASN A 126 -14.90 7.02 -14.79
CA ASN A 126 -14.87 8.37 -15.36
C ASN A 126 -13.50 9.01 -15.20
N VAL A 127 -12.82 9.25 -16.33
CA VAL A 127 -11.45 9.81 -16.38
C VAL A 127 -11.31 11.09 -15.58
N LYS A 128 -12.24 12.04 -15.69
CA LYS A 128 -12.18 13.32 -14.96
C LYS A 128 -12.20 13.11 -13.43
N ARG A 129 -13.10 12.25 -12.93
CA ARG A 129 -13.18 11.93 -11.49
C ARG A 129 -11.94 11.16 -11.02
N ARG A 130 -11.47 10.22 -11.84
CA ARG A 130 -10.24 9.46 -11.55
C ARG A 130 -9.04 10.39 -11.37
N THR A 131 -8.82 11.34 -12.29
CA THR A 131 -7.71 12.29 -12.21
C THR A 131 -7.80 13.14 -10.94
N VAL A 132 -8.98 13.64 -10.58
CA VAL A 132 -9.18 14.42 -9.34
C VAL A 132 -8.83 13.59 -8.10
N ILE A 133 -9.26 12.33 -8.02
CA ILE A 133 -8.94 11.47 -6.87
C ILE A 133 -7.44 11.16 -6.80
N LEU A 134 -6.81 10.88 -7.94
CA LEU A 134 -5.36 10.68 -7.99
C LEU A 134 -4.58 11.93 -7.55
N SER A 135 -5.08 13.12 -7.88
CA SER A 135 -4.50 14.37 -7.41
C SER A 135 -4.64 14.54 -5.89
N TYR A 136 -5.77 14.14 -5.29
CA TYR A 136 -5.92 14.16 -3.82
C TYR A 136 -4.96 13.17 -3.14
N ILE A 137 -4.76 11.98 -3.69
CA ILE A 137 -3.79 11.00 -3.18
C ILE A 137 -2.37 11.55 -3.25
N ALA A 138 -1.97 12.13 -4.39
CA ALA A 138 -0.66 12.75 -4.54
C ALA A 138 -0.46 13.95 -3.62
N ALA A 139 -1.46 14.82 -3.51
CA ALA A 139 -1.44 15.98 -2.61
C ALA A 139 -1.34 15.56 -1.13
N SER A 140 -2.02 14.47 -0.73
CA SER A 140 -1.95 13.95 0.63
C SER A 140 -0.56 13.45 1.00
N PHE A 141 0.13 12.77 0.08
CA PHE A 141 1.52 12.37 0.25
C PHE A 141 2.44 13.58 0.43
N SER A 142 2.31 14.59 -0.45
CA SER A 142 3.12 15.81 -0.37
C SER A 142 2.89 16.59 0.91
N ALA A 143 1.64 16.73 1.34
CA ALA A 143 1.29 17.41 2.60
C ALA A 143 1.88 16.67 3.80
N ALA A 144 1.78 15.33 3.81
CA ALA A 144 2.35 14.49 4.85
C ALA A 144 3.90 14.60 4.88
N SER A 145 4.55 14.65 3.72
CA SER A 145 6.00 14.81 3.62
C SER A 145 6.50 16.15 4.17
N ILE A 146 5.69 17.21 4.06
CA ILE A 146 6.02 18.51 4.67
C ILE A 146 5.80 18.47 6.19
N ALA A 147 4.74 17.81 6.65
CA ALA A 147 4.43 17.68 8.07
C ALA A 147 5.40 16.75 8.81
N GLY A 148 5.99 15.76 8.10
CA GLY A 148 6.86 14.74 8.69
C GLY A 148 7.98 15.27 9.56
N PRO A 149 8.85 16.17 9.08
CA PRO A 149 9.93 16.72 9.88
C PRO A 149 9.47 17.49 11.13
N LEU A 150 8.34 18.19 11.06
CA LEU A 150 7.77 18.92 12.20
C LEU A 150 7.28 17.93 13.28
N VAL A 151 6.51 16.92 12.86
CA VAL A 151 5.99 15.89 13.76
C VAL A 151 7.14 15.05 14.31
N GLY A 152 8.09 14.67 13.45
CA GLY A 152 9.23 13.86 13.84
C GLY A 152 10.15 14.54 14.83
N GLY A 153 10.51 15.81 14.58
CA GLY A 153 11.30 16.60 15.51
C GLY A 153 10.62 16.72 16.86
N TRP A 154 9.34 17.08 16.89
CA TRP A 154 8.58 17.18 18.14
C TRP A 154 8.53 15.85 18.92
N ILE A 155 8.31 14.72 18.24
CA ILE A 155 8.28 13.39 18.88
C ILE A 155 9.66 13.01 19.43
N VAL A 156 10.72 13.20 18.68
CA VAL A 156 12.08 12.85 19.10
C VAL A 156 12.52 13.71 20.29
N ASP A 157 12.18 14.99 20.30
CA ASP A 157 12.57 15.92 21.36
C ASP A 157 11.78 15.71 22.65
N THR A 158 10.51 15.29 22.56
CA THR A 158 9.62 15.20 23.74
C THR A 158 9.47 13.78 24.31
N LEU A 159 9.55 12.76 23.47
CA LEU A 159 9.30 11.37 23.84
C LEU A 159 10.56 10.51 23.64
N SER A 160 10.66 9.88 22.49
CA SER A 160 11.81 9.09 22.03
C SER A 160 11.63 8.74 20.56
N TRP A 161 12.71 8.39 19.88
CA TRP A 161 12.66 8.00 18.47
C TRP A 161 11.78 6.77 18.18
N HIS A 162 11.55 5.87 19.14
CA HIS A 162 10.69 4.71 19.01
C HIS A 162 9.24 5.09 18.66
N TRP A 163 8.73 6.20 19.21
CA TRP A 163 7.37 6.66 18.97
C TRP A 163 7.12 7.13 17.54
N VAL A 164 8.19 7.49 16.84
CA VAL A 164 8.11 7.82 15.40
C VAL A 164 7.52 6.67 14.59
N PHE A 165 7.83 5.45 14.97
CA PHE A 165 7.32 4.24 14.32
C PHE A 165 5.95 3.84 14.82
N TYR A 166 5.70 3.97 16.10
CA TYR A 166 4.41 3.58 16.68
C TYR A 166 3.24 4.44 16.19
N ILE A 167 3.46 5.67 15.71
CA ILE A 167 2.41 6.51 15.13
C ILE A 167 1.82 5.90 13.85
N ASN A 168 2.58 5.07 13.14
CA ASN A 168 2.12 4.38 11.93
C ASN A 168 1.11 3.26 12.27
N VAL A 169 1.18 2.68 13.46
CA VAL A 169 0.34 1.54 13.86
C VAL A 169 -1.15 1.91 13.90
N PRO A 170 -1.60 2.96 14.64
CA PRO A 170 -3.00 3.32 14.65
C PRO A 170 -3.52 3.78 13.28
N LEU A 171 -2.72 4.53 12.52
CA LEU A 171 -3.11 4.99 11.19
C LEU A 171 -3.28 3.81 10.22
N GLY A 172 -2.34 2.87 10.25
CA GLY A 172 -2.39 1.68 9.43
C GLY A 172 -3.55 0.75 9.79
N LEU A 173 -3.83 0.55 11.08
CA LEU A 173 -4.98 -0.24 11.53
C LEU A 173 -6.30 0.37 11.05
N ILE A 174 -6.46 1.69 11.15
CA ILE A 174 -7.66 2.38 10.63
C ILE A 174 -7.77 2.15 9.12
N SER A 175 -6.68 2.26 8.36
CA SER A 175 -6.68 2.03 6.93
C SER A 175 -7.04 0.58 6.56
N ILE A 176 -6.51 -0.42 7.31
CA ILE A 176 -6.87 -1.83 7.13
C ILE A 176 -8.35 -2.06 7.42
N ILE A 177 -8.87 -1.55 8.53
CA ILE A 177 -10.28 -1.72 8.91
C ILE A 177 -11.19 -1.11 7.86
N LEU A 178 -10.89 0.11 7.39
CA LEU A 178 -11.66 0.76 6.34
C LEU A 178 -11.63 -0.03 5.03
N SER A 179 -10.45 -0.54 4.64
CA SER A 179 -10.32 -1.39 3.45
C SER A 179 -11.08 -2.70 3.63
N PHE A 180 -10.90 -3.38 4.73
CA PHE A 180 -11.51 -4.69 4.99
C PHE A 180 -13.04 -4.63 4.97
N VAL A 181 -13.62 -3.62 5.63
CA VAL A 181 -15.09 -3.47 5.77
C VAL A 181 -15.74 -2.95 4.50
N TYR A 182 -15.15 -1.95 3.86
CA TYR A 182 -15.81 -1.22 2.77
C TYR A 182 -15.32 -1.61 1.38
N TYR A 183 -14.08 -2.10 1.23
CA TYR A 183 -13.58 -2.52 -0.07
C TYR A 183 -14.07 -3.93 -0.40
N ARG A 184 -15.07 -4.02 -1.25
CA ARG A 184 -15.45 -5.28 -1.90
C ARG A 184 -14.53 -5.45 -3.11
N GLY A 185 -13.58 -6.39 -3.00
CA GLY A 185 -12.65 -6.68 -4.08
C GLY A 185 -13.39 -6.90 -5.41
N ILE A 186 -12.96 -6.20 -6.44
CA ILE A 186 -13.44 -6.42 -7.80
C ILE A 186 -12.63 -7.58 -8.34
N CYS A 187 -13.21 -8.79 -8.39
CA CYS A 187 -12.62 -9.90 -9.13
C CYS A 187 -12.66 -9.53 -10.61
N LYS A 188 -11.51 -9.23 -11.22
CA LYS A 188 -11.41 -9.30 -12.67
C LYS A 188 -11.46 -10.77 -13.10
N PRO A 189 -12.26 -11.14 -14.10
CA PRO A 189 -11.99 -12.38 -14.80
C PRO A 189 -10.58 -12.27 -15.39
N GLU A 190 -9.77 -13.26 -15.08
CA GLU A 190 -8.42 -13.41 -15.63
C GLU A 190 -8.58 -13.51 -17.15
N LYS A 191 -8.32 -12.43 -17.88
CA LYS A 191 -8.02 -12.53 -19.31
C LYS A 191 -6.72 -13.33 -19.34
N ASN A 192 -6.80 -14.57 -19.81
CA ASN A 192 -5.64 -15.35 -20.20
C ASN A 192 -4.93 -14.56 -21.32
N VAL A 193 -4.05 -13.67 -20.93
CA VAL A 193 -3.12 -13.04 -21.86
C VAL A 193 -2.11 -14.12 -22.20
N HIS A 194 -2.42 -14.88 -23.23
CA HIS A 194 -1.44 -15.71 -23.93
C HIS A 194 -0.38 -14.73 -24.46
N PHE A 195 0.75 -14.69 -23.78
CA PHE A 195 1.92 -13.98 -24.29
C PHE A 195 2.39 -14.72 -25.53
N ASP A 196 1.95 -14.29 -26.68
CA ASP A 196 2.56 -14.68 -27.95
C ASP A 196 3.97 -14.09 -28.00
N LYS A 197 4.95 -14.94 -28.27
CA LYS A 197 6.39 -14.58 -28.29
C LYS A 197 6.75 -13.52 -29.34
N SER A 198 5.80 -13.02 -30.10
CA SER A 198 5.98 -12.02 -31.16
C SER A 198 5.49 -10.61 -30.81
N GLY A 199 5.05 -10.34 -29.56
CA GLY A 199 4.76 -8.96 -29.12
C GLY A 199 3.53 -8.29 -29.74
N ALA A 200 2.71 -9.01 -30.51
CA ALA A 200 1.46 -8.52 -31.07
C ALA A 200 0.28 -9.01 -30.24
N ALA A 201 -0.47 -8.09 -29.63
CA ALA A 201 -1.72 -8.37 -28.99
C ALA A 201 -2.74 -8.84 -30.02
N ALA A 202 -2.96 -10.15 -30.15
CA ALA A 202 -4.07 -10.71 -30.91
C ALA A 202 -5.32 -10.73 -30.03
N ASP A 203 -6.19 -9.78 -30.26
CA ASP A 203 -7.55 -9.73 -29.76
C ASP A 203 -8.38 -10.79 -30.50
N ARG A 204 -8.69 -11.93 -29.86
CA ARG A 204 -9.73 -12.87 -30.30
C ARG A 204 -10.02 -13.91 -29.21
N ASP A 205 -11.09 -13.70 -28.43
CA ASP A 205 -12.17 -14.67 -28.32
C ASP A 205 -13.35 -14.15 -27.46
N PRO A 206 -14.59 -14.12 -27.98
CA PRO A 206 -15.73 -13.53 -27.25
C PRO A 206 -16.53 -14.50 -26.38
N ASN A 207 -15.97 -15.65 -25.99
CA ASN A 207 -16.76 -16.66 -25.24
C ASN A 207 -15.91 -17.39 -24.20
N VAL A 208 -15.61 -16.78 -23.06
CA VAL A 208 -15.33 -17.59 -21.85
C VAL A 208 -15.79 -16.86 -20.59
N GLY A 209 -17.06 -17.02 -20.26
CA GLY A 209 -17.54 -16.84 -18.90
C GLY A 209 -17.30 -18.14 -18.12
N HIS A 210 -16.13 -18.30 -17.50
CA HIS A 210 -15.93 -19.30 -16.47
C HIS A 210 -15.05 -18.73 -15.36
N CYS A 211 -15.69 -18.33 -14.26
CA CYS A 211 -15.01 -18.18 -12.98
C CYS A 211 -14.50 -19.56 -12.54
N GLN A 212 -13.22 -19.87 -12.77
CA GLN A 212 -12.63 -21.05 -12.14
C GLN A 212 -12.36 -20.79 -10.66
N HIS A 213 -13.20 -21.40 -9.87
CA HIS A 213 -13.16 -21.55 -8.44
C HIS A 213 -11.96 -22.44 -8.05
N LYS A 214 -10.76 -21.88 -7.82
CA LYS A 214 -9.59 -22.70 -7.45
C LYS A 214 -8.88 -22.31 -6.15
N TYR A 215 -9.37 -21.37 -5.38
CA TYR A 215 -8.87 -21.17 -4.01
C TYR A 215 -10.02 -20.82 -3.06
N GLY A 216 -10.09 -21.62 -1.99
CA GLY A 216 -11.05 -21.74 -0.92
C GLY A 216 -12.00 -20.55 -0.63
N ARG A 217 -13.21 -20.91 -0.30
CA ARG A 217 -14.41 -20.12 0.03
C ARG A 217 -14.28 -18.94 1.01
N LEU A 218 -13.09 -18.46 1.34
CA LEU A 218 -12.91 -17.39 2.32
C LEU A 218 -12.76 -15.98 1.70
N PHE A 219 -12.50 -15.85 0.41
CA PHE A 219 -12.12 -14.56 -0.17
C PHE A 219 -12.96 -14.04 -1.34
N CYS A 220 -13.94 -14.77 -1.82
CA CYS A 220 -14.87 -14.28 -2.84
C CYS A 220 -16.31 -14.62 -2.42
N ASP A 221 -16.93 -13.76 -1.62
CA ASP A 221 -18.39 -13.77 -1.44
C ASP A 221 -19.03 -13.09 -2.67
N CYS A 222 -19.02 -13.80 -3.80
CA CYS A 222 -19.86 -13.50 -4.94
C CYS A 222 -21.27 -14.05 -4.63
N ARG A 223 -21.97 -13.44 -3.66
CA ARG A 223 -23.38 -13.75 -3.43
C ARG A 223 -24.21 -13.18 -4.57
N HIS A 224 -24.75 -14.09 -5.37
CA HIS A 224 -25.82 -13.86 -6.32
C HIS A 224 -26.79 -12.76 -5.86
N HIS A 225 -26.80 -11.64 -6.58
CA HIS A 225 -28.02 -10.90 -6.80
C HIS A 225 -28.17 -10.69 -8.30
N SER A 226 -29.15 -11.41 -8.86
CA SER A 226 -29.80 -11.11 -10.13
C SER A 226 -30.10 -9.62 -10.24
N PHE A 227 -30.01 -9.09 -11.44
CA PHE A 227 -30.18 -7.70 -11.86
C PHE A 227 -28.93 -6.84 -11.72
N ASP A 228 -28.20 -6.80 -12.83
CA ASP A 228 -27.70 -5.62 -13.51
C ASP A 228 -26.66 -6.03 -14.57
N TYR A 229 -27.15 -6.76 -15.58
CA TYR A 229 -26.48 -6.83 -16.89
C TYR A 229 -26.84 -5.57 -17.66
N LEU A 230 -26.19 -4.46 -17.40
CA LEU A 230 -26.39 -3.28 -18.26
C LEU A 230 -25.25 -2.26 -18.20
N TYR A 231 -24.00 -2.70 -18.01
CA TYR A 231 -22.84 -1.86 -18.31
C TYR A 231 -21.61 -2.75 -18.61
N CYS A 232 -21.65 -3.41 -19.78
CA CYS A 232 -20.49 -3.82 -20.53
C CYS A 232 -20.64 -3.20 -21.92
N ASP A 233 -20.18 -1.98 -22.08
CA ASP A 233 -19.73 -1.36 -23.32
C ASP A 233 -18.56 -0.44 -22.97
#